data_c048e742f076307f314359c4d6d34896
#
_entry.id   c048e742f076307f314359c4d6d34896
#
_cell.length_a   1.000
_cell.length_b   1.000
_cell.length_c   1.000
_cell.angle_alpha   90.00
_cell.angle_beta   90.00
_cell.angle_gamma   90.00
#
_symmetry.space_group_name_H-M   'P 1'
#
loop_
_entity.id
_entity.type
_entity.pdbx_description
1 polymer ?
#
loop_
_entity_poly.entity_id
_entity_poly.type
_entity_poly.pdbx_seq_one_letter_code
_entity_poly.pdbx_strand_id
1 'polypeptide(L)'
;MKIGKLPNSLLNKIVLEPINKYSIDREEVLVKPSIGEDCSALTIDDNICLLSTDPITGAVADIGKLAVHINSNDIAAGGGEPIGIMVTALLPPTITEEEIQKIITDVYTQAKEVNMCVLGGHTEITDAVIKPVLSCTVIGKSKRLIASSGAKAGDDLVMTKYAGLEGTSIFASDKIE
;
A
#
# COMPACT_ATOMS: atom_id res chain seq x y z
N MET A 1 23.66 3.56 -1.04
CA MET A 1 22.48 3.87 -0.21
C MET A 1 22.20 2.70 0.72
N LYS A 2 21.56 2.92 1.87
CA LYS A 2 21.15 1.82 2.77
C LYS A 2 19.86 1.21 2.29
N ILE A 3 19.65 -0.10 2.56
CA ILE A 3 18.39 -0.79 2.30
C ILE A 3 17.28 -0.16 3.17
N GLY A 4 16.09 -0.01 2.60
CA GLY A 4 14.90 0.54 3.26
C GLY A 4 14.34 1.78 2.56
N LYS A 5 13.37 2.42 3.20
CA LYS A 5 12.78 3.69 2.70
C LYS A 5 13.85 4.78 2.61
N LEU A 6 13.73 5.65 1.61
CA LEU A 6 14.60 6.82 1.50
C LEU A 6 14.47 7.72 2.75
N PRO A 7 15.58 8.30 3.26
CA PRO A 7 15.48 9.32 4.30
C PRO A 7 14.57 10.48 3.86
N ASN A 8 13.73 10.97 4.76
CA ASN A 8 12.72 12.00 4.44
C ASN A 8 13.33 13.24 3.75
N SER A 9 14.51 13.69 4.20
CA SER A 9 15.19 14.85 3.58
C SER A 9 15.58 14.60 2.13
N LEU A 10 16.02 13.38 1.82
CA LEU A 10 16.39 12.99 0.47
C LEU A 10 15.13 12.77 -0.38
N LEU A 11 14.13 12.05 0.15
CA LEU A 11 12.84 11.85 -0.52
C LEU A 11 12.21 13.20 -0.91
N ASN A 12 12.17 14.15 0.02
CA ASN A 12 11.63 15.47 -0.25
C ASN A 12 12.38 16.17 -1.39
N LYS A 13 13.70 16.24 -1.29
CA LYS A 13 14.56 16.98 -2.23
C LYS A 13 14.54 16.44 -3.66
N ILE A 14 14.60 15.10 -3.83
CA ILE A 14 14.81 14.51 -5.16
C ILE A 14 13.55 13.87 -5.77
N VAL A 15 12.48 13.71 -4.98
CA VAL A 15 11.21 13.10 -5.44
C VAL A 15 10.06 14.08 -5.28
N LEU A 16 9.72 14.47 -4.03
CA LEU A 16 8.48 15.21 -3.78
C LEU A 16 8.51 16.64 -4.30
N GLU A 17 9.58 17.39 -4.04
CA GLU A 17 9.72 18.76 -4.56
C GLU A 17 9.68 18.83 -6.09
N PRO A 18 10.43 17.99 -6.85
CA PRO A 18 10.32 17.96 -8.30
C PRO A 18 8.92 17.58 -8.79
N ILE A 19 8.30 16.55 -8.20
CA ILE A 19 6.94 16.14 -8.58
C ILE A 19 5.98 17.31 -8.37
N ASN A 20 5.96 17.90 -7.19
CA ASN A 20 5.05 19.01 -6.88
C ASN A 20 5.31 20.28 -7.73
N LYS A 21 6.57 20.49 -8.16
CA LYS A 21 6.93 21.64 -9.00
C LYS A 21 6.54 21.47 -10.47
N TYR A 22 6.65 20.27 -11.01
CA TYR A 22 6.51 20.02 -12.44
C TYR A 22 5.25 19.24 -12.82
N SER A 23 4.49 18.70 -11.86
CA SER A 23 3.20 18.07 -12.12
C SER A 23 2.14 19.11 -12.50
N ILE A 24 1.22 18.69 -13.35
CA ILE A 24 0.06 19.49 -13.72
C ILE A 24 -0.87 19.60 -12.50
N ASP A 25 -1.34 20.81 -12.24
CA ASP A 25 -2.39 21.02 -11.24
C ASP A 25 -3.75 20.63 -11.81
N ARG A 26 -4.47 19.80 -11.05
CA ARG A 26 -5.83 19.38 -11.35
C ARG A 26 -6.70 19.68 -10.13
N GLU A 27 -7.87 20.28 -10.37
CA GLU A 27 -8.83 20.61 -9.32
C GLU A 27 -9.40 19.39 -8.60
N GLU A 28 -9.39 18.24 -9.29
CA GLU A 28 -9.84 16.98 -8.72
C GLU A 28 -8.86 16.40 -7.69
N VAL A 29 -7.60 16.84 -7.68
CA VAL A 29 -6.57 16.32 -6.78
C VAL A 29 -6.64 17.04 -5.43
N LEU A 30 -7.16 16.36 -4.42
CA LEU A 30 -7.33 16.91 -3.07
C LEU A 30 -6.07 16.74 -2.20
N VAL A 31 -5.33 15.65 -2.38
CA VAL A 31 -4.09 15.36 -1.64
C VAL A 31 -2.97 15.08 -2.62
N LYS A 32 -1.94 15.92 -2.58
CA LYS A 32 -0.70 15.78 -3.35
C LYS A 32 0.34 14.98 -2.56
N PRO A 33 1.35 14.38 -3.24
CA PRO A 33 2.40 13.66 -2.57
C PRO A 33 3.13 14.52 -1.53
N SER A 34 3.19 14.05 -0.29
CA SER A 34 3.93 14.70 0.79
C SER A 34 4.45 13.68 1.81
N ILE A 35 5.36 14.12 2.69
CA ILE A 35 5.86 13.26 3.76
C ILE A 35 4.73 13.02 4.75
N GLY A 36 4.49 11.72 5.06
CA GLY A 36 3.49 11.31 6.03
C GLY A 36 2.07 11.16 5.48
N GLU A 37 1.90 11.32 4.16
CA GLU A 37 0.63 11.00 3.49
C GLU A 37 0.76 9.65 2.79
N ASP A 38 0.00 8.67 3.24
CA ASP A 38 0.01 7.30 2.71
C ASP A 38 -1.01 7.11 1.57
N CYS A 39 -1.99 8.03 1.46
CA CYS A 39 -2.99 8.02 0.40
C CYS A 39 -3.00 9.30 -0.42
N SER A 40 -3.21 9.16 -1.73
CA SER A 40 -3.73 10.25 -2.56
C SER A 40 -5.24 10.27 -2.50
N ALA A 41 -5.83 11.46 -2.70
CA ALA A 41 -7.28 11.64 -2.75
C ALA A 41 -7.69 12.45 -3.97
N LEU A 42 -8.71 11.96 -4.66
CA LEU A 42 -9.32 12.62 -5.82
C LEU A 42 -10.81 12.84 -5.57
N THR A 43 -11.31 13.99 -6.01
CA THR A 43 -12.76 14.20 -6.16
C THR A 43 -13.23 13.59 -7.47
N ILE A 44 -14.26 12.75 -7.40
CA ILE A 44 -14.97 12.21 -8.57
C ILE A 44 -16.46 12.44 -8.32
N ASP A 45 -17.03 13.40 -9.02
CA ASP A 45 -18.37 13.92 -8.76
C ASP A 45 -18.50 14.34 -7.28
N ASP A 46 -19.50 13.84 -6.56
CA ASP A 46 -19.75 14.12 -5.14
C ASP A 46 -19.03 13.17 -4.17
N ASN A 47 -18.08 12.37 -4.67
CA ASN A 47 -17.37 11.37 -3.87
C ASN A 47 -15.88 11.66 -3.85
N ILE A 48 -15.24 11.17 -2.79
CA ILE A 48 -13.77 11.14 -2.69
C ILE A 48 -13.30 9.73 -3.01
N CYS A 49 -12.43 9.62 -3.99
CA CYS A 49 -11.69 8.42 -4.32
C CYS A 49 -10.32 8.49 -3.63
N LEU A 50 -10.04 7.52 -2.79
CA LEU A 50 -8.73 7.35 -2.15
C LEU A 50 -7.93 6.28 -2.90
N LEU A 51 -6.62 6.53 -3.05
CA LEU A 51 -5.69 5.60 -3.70
C LEU A 51 -4.45 5.47 -2.82
N SER A 52 -4.06 4.23 -2.57
CA SER A 52 -2.78 3.90 -1.94
C SER A 52 -2.07 2.84 -2.78
N THR A 53 -0.73 2.85 -2.76
CA THR A 53 0.07 1.84 -3.45
C THR A 53 1.34 1.55 -2.67
N ASP A 54 1.48 0.29 -2.22
CA ASP A 54 2.67 -0.19 -1.53
C ASP A 54 3.15 -1.53 -2.07
N PRO A 55 4.48 -1.70 -2.21
CA PRO A 55 5.07 -2.99 -2.53
C PRO A 55 5.36 -3.79 -1.27
N ILE A 56 5.11 -5.10 -1.32
CA ILE A 56 5.53 -6.06 -0.30
C ILE A 56 6.79 -6.75 -0.79
N THR A 57 7.92 -6.45 -0.13
CA THR A 57 9.26 -6.95 -0.50
C THR A 57 9.95 -7.73 0.62
N GLY A 58 9.50 -7.59 1.86
CA GLY A 58 10.13 -8.14 3.06
C GLY A 58 9.67 -9.54 3.45
N ALA A 59 8.45 -9.92 3.13
CA ALA A 59 7.87 -11.20 3.49
C ALA A 59 8.02 -12.22 2.35
N VAL A 60 8.25 -13.50 2.70
CA VAL A 60 8.16 -14.63 1.78
C VAL A 60 6.91 -15.42 2.12
N ALA A 61 6.73 -15.77 3.39
CA ALA A 61 5.50 -16.36 3.88
C ALA A 61 4.39 -15.30 3.95
N ASP A 62 3.15 -15.68 3.65
CA ASP A 62 1.94 -14.86 3.76
C ASP A 62 1.98 -13.52 2.99
N ILE A 63 2.85 -13.40 1.98
CA ILE A 63 3.01 -12.16 1.18
C ILE A 63 1.68 -11.69 0.59
N GLY A 64 0.81 -12.61 0.13
CA GLY A 64 -0.51 -12.28 -0.41
C GLY A 64 -1.45 -11.66 0.63
N LYS A 65 -1.42 -12.17 1.87
CA LYS A 65 -2.21 -11.61 2.98
C LYS A 65 -1.74 -10.21 3.35
N LEU A 66 -0.43 -10.04 3.53
CA LEU A 66 0.17 -8.75 3.86
C LEU A 66 -0.12 -7.70 2.80
N ALA A 67 -0.05 -8.07 1.51
CA ALA A 67 -0.34 -7.18 0.39
C ALA A 67 -1.75 -6.57 0.48
N VAL A 68 -2.74 -7.37 0.84
CA VAL A 68 -4.12 -6.89 1.02
C VAL A 68 -4.24 -5.99 2.25
N HIS A 69 -3.78 -6.46 3.41
CA HIS A 69 -4.00 -5.73 4.67
C HIS A 69 -3.24 -4.41 4.76
N ILE A 70 -1.97 -4.38 4.33
CA ILE A 70 -1.16 -3.16 4.38
C ILE A 70 -1.82 -2.07 3.55
N ASN A 71 -2.10 -2.34 2.28
CA ASN A 71 -2.72 -1.36 1.38
C ASN A 71 -4.15 -0.97 1.80
N SER A 72 -4.91 -1.88 2.39
CA SER A 72 -6.26 -1.58 2.92
C SER A 72 -6.21 -0.67 4.15
N ASN A 73 -5.19 -0.82 4.99
CA ASN A 73 -5.01 0.01 6.18
C ASN A 73 -4.79 1.47 5.83
N ASP A 74 -4.07 1.77 4.75
CA ASP A 74 -3.84 3.13 4.29
C ASP A 74 -5.16 3.82 3.90
N ILE A 75 -5.99 3.11 3.13
CA ILE A 75 -7.32 3.60 2.77
C ILE A 75 -8.18 3.85 4.02
N ALA A 76 -8.14 2.94 4.98
CA ALA A 76 -8.88 3.09 6.24
C ALA A 76 -8.36 4.26 7.07
N ALA A 77 -7.03 4.46 7.13
CA ALA A 77 -6.41 5.61 7.80
C ALA A 77 -6.81 6.94 7.15
N GLY A 78 -6.95 6.97 5.83
CA GLY A 78 -7.49 8.12 5.07
C GLY A 78 -9.00 8.35 5.26
N GLY A 79 -9.68 7.54 6.08
CA GLY A 79 -11.12 7.63 6.35
C GLY A 79 -12.00 7.00 5.27
N GLY A 80 -11.44 6.12 4.45
CA GLY A 80 -12.14 5.45 3.36
C GLY A 80 -12.51 4.00 3.63
N GLU A 81 -13.43 3.51 2.83
CA GLU A 81 -13.77 2.09 2.69
C GLU A 81 -13.04 1.55 1.47
N PRO A 82 -12.11 0.56 1.61
CA PRO A 82 -11.47 -0.05 0.47
C PRO A 82 -12.50 -0.83 -0.35
N ILE A 83 -12.48 -0.66 -1.67
CA ILE A 83 -13.46 -1.30 -2.58
C ILE A 83 -12.81 -2.22 -3.60
N GLY A 84 -11.56 -1.99 -3.95
CA GLY A 84 -10.88 -2.80 -4.95
C GLY A 84 -9.37 -2.73 -4.88
N ILE A 85 -8.72 -3.83 -5.30
CA ILE A 85 -7.27 -3.96 -5.34
C ILE A 85 -6.80 -4.40 -6.72
N MET A 86 -5.76 -3.76 -7.23
CA MET A 86 -4.96 -4.22 -8.36
C MET A 86 -3.64 -4.77 -7.85
N VAL A 87 -3.19 -5.91 -8.38
CA VAL A 87 -1.99 -6.60 -7.92
C VAL A 87 -1.00 -6.78 -9.06
N THR A 88 0.19 -6.22 -8.94
CA THR A 88 1.33 -6.55 -9.79
C THR A 88 2.20 -7.55 -9.06
N ALA A 89 2.34 -8.76 -9.60
CA ALA A 89 3.16 -9.83 -9.07
C ALA A 89 4.41 -10.03 -9.95
N LEU A 90 5.58 -9.68 -9.41
CA LEU A 90 6.87 -9.97 -10.02
C LEU A 90 7.44 -11.21 -9.31
N LEU A 91 7.63 -12.27 -10.06
CA LEU A 91 7.94 -13.59 -9.53
C LEU A 91 9.29 -14.07 -10.08
N PRO A 92 10.19 -14.62 -9.23
CA PRO A 92 11.48 -15.13 -9.70
C PRO A 92 11.30 -16.40 -10.54
N PRO A 93 12.26 -16.71 -11.44
CA PRO A 93 12.24 -17.94 -12.24
C PRO A 93 12.25 -19.25 -11.45
N THR A 94 12.60 -19.19 -10.17
CA THR A 94 12.64 -20.35 -9.25
C THR A 94 11.31 -20.66 -8.59
N ILE A 95 10.28 -19.80 -8.75
CA ILE A 95 8.98 -20.00 -8.11
C ILE A 95 8.23 -21.21 -8.70
N THR A 96 7.50 -21.92 -7.87
CA THR A 96 6.67 -23.06 -8.30
C THR A 96 5.23 -22.64 -8.55
N GLU A 97 4.48 -23.48 -9.27
CA GLU A 97 3.05 -23.25 -9.51
C GLU A 97 2.25 -23.25 -8.21
N GLU A 98 2.61 -24.11 -7.26
CA GLU A 98 1.97 -24.20 -5.94
C GLU A 98 2.16 -22.93 -5.13
N GLU A 99 3.37 -22.34 -5.17
CA GLU A 99 3.65 -21.07 -4.51
C GLU A 99 2.85 -19.93 -5.13
N ILE A 100 2.77 -19.86 -6.45
CA ILE A 100 1.93 -18.88 -7.16
C ILE A 100 0.47 -19.04 -6.74
N GLN A 101 -0.04 -20.29 -6.76
CA GLN A 101 -1.41 -20.57 -6.37
C GLN A 101 -1.69 -20.15 -4.93
N LYS A 102 -0.76 -20.42 -4.01
CA LYS A 102 -0.87 -19.97 -2.61
C LYS A 102 -0.96 -18.45 -2.50
N ILE A 103 -0.05 -17.73 -3.16
CA ILE A 103 -0.03 -16.26 -3.15
C ILE A 103 -1.37 -15.70 -3.62
N ILE A 104 -1.87 -16.17 -4.75
CA ILE A 104 -3.13 -15.67 -5.31
C ILE A 104 -4.32 -16.06 -4.44
N THR A 105 -4.32 -17.29 -3.87
CA THR A 105 -5.34 -17.75 -2.91
C THR A 105 -5.39 -16.83 -1.69
N ASP A 106 -4.25 -16.50 -1.12
CA ASP A 106 -4.15 -15.58 0.01
C ASP A 106 -4.71 -14.20 -0.37
N VAL A 107 -4.36 -13.65 -1.54
CA VAL A 107 -4.86 -12.36 -2.00
C VAL A 107 -6.39 -12.34 -2.09
N TYR A 108 -7.02 -13.26 -2.84
CA TYR A 108 -8.47 -13.20 -3.03
C TYR A 108 -9.25 -13.56 -1.75
N THR A 109 -8.69 -14.43 -0.89
CA THR A 109 -9.32 -14.79 0.38
C THR A 109 -9.34 -13.58 1.32
N GLN A 110 -8.20 -12.90 1.48
CA GLN A 110 -8.13 -11.74 2.34
C GLN A 110 -8.91 -10.54 1.76
N ALA A 111 -8.87 -10.32 0.45
CA ALA A 111 -9.69 -9.30 -0.19
C ALA A 111 -11.18 -9.51 0.10
N LYS A 112 -11.66 -10.76 0.04
CA LYS A 112 -13.03 -11.12 0.39
C LYS A 112 -13.35 -10.84 1.86
N GLU A 113 -12.43 -11.13 2.79
CA GLU A 113 -12.61 -10.86 4.23
C GLU A 113 -12.78 -9.37 4.54
N VAL A 114 -12.07 -8.48 3.81
CA VAL A 114 -12.19 -7.03 3.94
C VAL A 114 -13.22 -6.42 2.99
N ASN A 115 -14.07 -7.25 2.38
CA ASN A 115 -15.13 -6.83 1.46
C ASN A 115 -14.62 -6.05 0.24
N MET A 116 -13.48 -6.43 -0.29
CA MET A 116 -12.80 -5.77 -1.40
C MET A 116 -12.76 -6.70 -2.63
N CYS A 117 -12.93 -6.14 -3.82
CA CYS A 117 -12.84 -6.87 -5.08
C CYS A 117 -11.40 -6.86 -5.61
N VAL A 118 -10.90 -8.01 -6.08
CA VAL A 118 -9.68 -8.04 -6.90
C VAL A 118 -10.06 -7.58 -8.32
N LEU A 119 -9.59 -6.40 -8.70
CA LEU A 119 -9.96 -5.74 -9.96
C LEU A 119 -9.12 -6.24 -11.16
N GLY A 120 -7.95 -6.79 -10.88
CA GLY A 120 -7.00 -7.26 -11.88
C GLY A 120 -5.56 -6.97 -11.49
N GLY A 121 -4.69 -6.85 -12.47
CA GLY A 121 -3.27 -6.56 -12.25
C GLY A 121 -2.39 -7.12 -13.35
N HIS A 122 -1.15 -7.45 -12.99
CA HIS A 122 -0.16 -8.03 -13.89
C HIS A 122 0.61 -9.12 -13.15
N THR A 123 0.91 -10.21 -13.83
CA THR A 123 1.72 -11.30 -13.26
C THR A 123 2.78 -11.71 -14.28
N GLU A 124 4.04 -11.65 -13.88
CA GLU A 124 5.14 -12.07 -14.75
C GLU A 124 6.24 -12.81 -13.98
N ILE A 125 6.90 -13.72 -14.69
CA ILE A 125 8.15 -14.35 -14.25
C ILE A 125 9.30 -13.48 -14.79
N THR A 126 10.17 -13.02 -13.89
CA THR A 126 11.27 -12.11 -14.25
C THR A 126 12.52 -12.37 -13.43
N ASP A 127 13.69 -12.18 -14.02
CA ASP A 127 14.99 -12.23 -13.35
C ASP A 127 15.35 -10.92 -12.62
N ALA A 128 14.49 -9.90 -12.74
CA ALA A 128 14.66 -8.65 -11.99
C ALA A 128 14.47 -8.80 -10.47
N VAL A 129 13.87 -9.90 -10.02
CA VAL A 129 13.65 -10.20 -8.60
C VAL A 129 14.17 -11.58 -8.24
N ILE A 130 14.71 -11.73 -7.02
CA ILE A 130 15.20 -13.00 -6.49
C ILE A 130 14.22 -13.71 -5.57
N LYS A 131 13.12 -13.05 -5.21
CA LYS A 131 11.97 -13.54 -4.43
C LYS A 131 10.72 -12.83 -4.88
N PRO A 132 9.52 -13.36 -4.61
CA PRO A 132 8.28 -12.71 -4.98
C PRO A 132 8.20 -11.27 -4.46
N VAL A 133 7.72 -10.36 -5.29
CA VAL A 133 7.38 -8.99 -4.95
C VAL A 133 5.96 -8.72 -5.41
N LEU A 134 5.10 -8.29 -4.50
CA LEU A 134 3.75 -7.83 -4.84
C LEU A 134 3.68 -6.32 -4.67
N SER A 135 3.36 -5.60 -5.74
CA SER A 135 3.01 -4.19 -5.67
C SER A 135 1.51 -4.05 -5.87
N CYS A 136 0.83 -3.53 -4.88
CA CYS A 136 -0.61 -3.42 -4.87
C CYS A 136 -1.06 -1.97 -4.93
N THR A 137 -2.16 -1.73 -5.62
CA THR A 137 -2.85 -0.44 -5.60
C THR A 137 -4.27 -0.69 -5.14
N VAL A 138 -4.66 -0.06 -4.03
CA VAL A 138 -6.02 -0.13 -3.50
C VAL A 138 -6.76 1.16 -3.80
N ILE A 139 -8.01 0.99 -4.20
CA ILE A 139 -8.96 2.07 -4.43
C ILE A 139 -10.00 2.01 -3.32
N GLY A 140 -10.25 3.15 -2.70
CA GLY A 140 -11.30 3.33 -1.68
C GLY A 140 -12.24 4.46 -2.01
N LYS A 141 -13.37 4.47 -1.34
CA LYS A 141 -14.35 5.56 -1.40
C LYS A 141 -14.52 6.20 -0.03
N SER A 142 -14.75 7.50 -0.01
CA SER A 142 -15.07 8.24 1.21
C SER A 142 -16.04 9.40 0.93
N LYS A 143 -16.72 9.83 1.97
CA LYS A 143 -17.47 11.09 1.99
C LYS A 143 -16.73 12.20 2.73
N ARG A 144 -15.66 11.85 3.45
CA ARG A 144 -14.87 12.78 4.24
C ARG A 144 -13.38 12.44 4.07
N LEU A 145 -12.61 13.43 3.68
CA LEU A 145 -11.15 13.31 3.63
C LEU A 145 -10.55 13.43 5.04
N ILE A 146 -9.70 12.48 5.41
CA ILE A 146 -8.85 12.53 6.60
C ILE A 146 -7.41 12.48 6.11
N ALA A 147 -6.78 13.64 6.01
CA ALA A 147 -5.37 13.76 5.64
C ALA A 147 -4.52 13.95 6.91
N SER A 148 -3.29 13.43 6.91
CA SER A 148 -2.36 13.59 8.05
C SER A 148 -2.03 15.05 8.30
N SER A 149 -1.98 15.86 7.25
CA SER A 149 -1.80 17.33 7.31
C SER A 149 -2.96 18.07 7.98
N GLY A 150 -4.09 17.41 8.20
CA GLY A 150 -5.27 18.00 8.84
C GLY A 150 -5.24 18.05 10.37
N ALA A 151 -4.23 17.46 11.01
CA ALA A 151 -4.12 17.39 12.47
C ALA A 151 -3.92 18.78 13.09
N LYS A 152 -4.57 19.00 14.24
CA LYS A 152 -4.55 20.28 14.95
C LYS A 152 -4.12 20.09 16.41
N ALA A 153 -3.61 21.13 17.03
CA ALA A 153 -3.32 21.13 18.46
C ALA A 153 -4.61 20.88 19.25
N GLY A 154 -4.59 19.86 20.10
CA GLY A 154 -5.76 19.40 20.88
C GLY A 154 -6.45 18.17 20.32
N ASP A 155 -6.05 17.70 19.15
CA ASP A 155 -6.52 16.40 18.63
C ASP A 155 -5.87 15.26 19.40
N ASP A 156 -6.62 14.15 19.59
CA ASP A 156 -6.10 12.93 20.19
C ASP A 156 -5.33 12.10 19.15
N LEU A 157 -4.12 11.68 19.52
CA LEU A 157 -3.34 10.73 18.75
C LEU A 157 -3.73 9.30 19.15
N VAL A 158 -4.42 8.60 18.26
CA VAL A 158 -4.91 7.24 18.51
C VAL A 158 -4.09 6.24 17.70
N MET A 159 -3.58 5.20 18.36
CA MET A 159 -2.95 4.05 17.72
C MET A 159 -3.77 2.79 18.01
N THR A 160 -4.10 2.03 16.97
CA THR A 160 -4.73 0.74 17.11
C THR A 160 -3.67 -0.34 17.33
N LYS A 161 -3.91 -1.24 18.30
CA LYS A 161 -3.00 -2.33 18.69
C LYS A 161 -1.63 -1.80 19.18
N TYR A 162 -0.51 -2.34 18.67
CA TYR A 162 0.84 -2.06 19.16
C TYR A 162 1.76 -1.61 18.03
N ALA A 163 2.67 -0.67 18.33
CA ALA A 163 3.70 -0.25 17.39
C ALA A 163 4.63 -1.43 17.04
N GLY A 164 5.02 -1.52 15.75
CA GLY A 164 5.94 -2.54 15.26
C GLY A 164 5.34 -3.94 15.10
N LEU A 165 4.02 -4.10 15.16
CA LEU A 165 3.36 -5.40 15.09
C LEU A 165 3.66 -6.12 13.77
N GLU A 166 3.61 -5.42 12.65
CA GLU A 166 3.92 -5.95 11.32
C GLU A 166 5.36 -6.48 11.25
N GLY A 167 6.34 -5.63 11.54
CA GLY A 167 7.74 -6.02 11.52
C GLY A 167 8.05 -7.18 12.47
N THR A 168 7.41 -7.22 13.63
CA THR A 168 7.54 -8.33 14.59
C THR A 168 6.93 -9.62 14.05
N SER A 169 5.79 -9.57 13.36
CA SER A 169 5.17 -10.75 12.76
C SER A 169 6.01 -11.33 11.63
N ILE A 170 6.57 -10.49 10.77
CA ILE A 170 7.50 -10.92 9.71
C ILE A 170 8.73 -11.59 10.32
N PHE A 171 9.34 -10.96 11.32
CA PHE A 171 10.50 -11.51 12.03
C PHE A 171 10.19 -12.86 12.71
N ALA A 172 8.99 -13.02 13.26
CA ALA A 172 8.58 -14.27 13.90
C ALA A 172 8.38 -15.38 12.85
N SER A 173 7.77 -15.06 11.71
CA SER A 173 7.55 -16.02 10.62
C SER A 173 8.85 -16.51 9.99
N ASP A 174 9.82 -15.60 9.78
CA ASP A 174 11.12 -15.93 9.17
C ASP A 174 12.05 -16.73 10.10
N LYS A 175 11.73 -16.83 11.41
CA LYS A 175 12.55 -17.56 12.40
C LYS A 175 11.95 -18.89 12.84
N ILE A 176 10.82 -19.28 12.31
CA ILE A 176 10.17 -20.58 12.64
C ILE A 176 10.72 -21.72 11.74
N GLU A 177 11.65 -21.43 10.84
CA GLU A 177 12.48 -22.43 10.17
C GLU A 177 13.74 -22.70 11.01
#